data_f64022f926192218070256a9ccf30458
#
_entry.id   f64022f926192218070256a9ccf30458
#
_cell.length_a   1.000
_cell.length_b   1.000
_cell.length_c   1.000
_cell.angle_alpha   90.00
_cell.angle_beta   90.00
_cell.angle_gamma   90.00
#
_symmetry.space_group_name_H-M   'P 1'
#
loop_
_entity.id
_entity.type
_entity.pdbx_description
1 polymer ?
#
loop_
_entity_poly.entity_id
_entity_poly.type
_entity_poly.pdbx_seq_one_letter_code
_entity_poly.pdbx_strand_id
1 'polypeptide(L)'
;MKVIALLGGSGAGKSTVLRGIVAHFGLRVAVLSLDNYYRPKEELPVDENGETNFDLPEVIDHVALVRDVDRLAAGEVVELRTYTYNRDVIAPEPVRVAPAPLLVVEGLFVLASEEMQRRADVIGYIDAPVDVRLARRIRRDGSERGYTEEEVRYQWQHHVRPADIAHIEPWRSKADVVIDNHHHWQDGLQLLIERMEQVAQQESA
;
A
#
# COMPACT_ATOMS: atom_id res chain seq x y z
N MET A 1 16.63 3.22 11.11
CA MET A 1 15.53 3.46 10.12
C MET A 1 14.20 3.11 10.77
N LYS A 2 13.23 3.99 10.74
CA LYS A 2 11.86 3.75 11.24
C LYS A 2 10.93 3.34 10.10
N VAL A 3 10.07 2.36 10.33
CA VAL A 3 9.17 1.79 9.33
C VAL A 3 7.73 2.24 9.58
N ILE A 4 7.12 2.82 8.57
CA ILE A 4 5.74 3.30 8.58
C ILE A 4 4.92 2.40 7.65
N ALA A 5 3.97 1.67 8.20
CA ALA A 5 2.99 0.92 7.42
C ALA A 5 1.83 1.83 7.04
N LEU A 6 1.64 2.09 5.75
CA LEU A 6 0.56 2.92 5.23
C LEU A 6 -0.44 2.06 4.48
N LEU A 7 -1.60 1.82 5.07
CA LEU A 7 -2.61 0.94 4.50
C LEU A 7 -4.00 1.56 4.45
N GLY A 8 -4.90 0.90 3.79
CA GLY A 8 -6.29 1.30 3.56
C GLY A 8 -6.81 0.63 2.30
N GLY A 9 -8.09 0.41 2.20
CA GLY A 9 -8.69 -0.34 1.11
C GLY A 9 -8.47 0.27 -0.27
N SER A 10 -8.77 -0.50 -1.30
CA SER A 10 -8.71 -0.02 -2.68
C SER A 10 -9.60 1.22 -2.85
N GLY A 11 -9.09 2.26 -3.51
CA GLY A 11 -9.80 3.54 -3.67
C GLY A 11 -9.81 4.45 -2.43
N ALA A 12 -9.19 4.07 -1.30
CA ALA A 12 -9.12 4.92 -0.10
C ALA A 12 -8.28 6.19 -0.29
N GLY A 13 -7.32 6.18 -1.24
CA GLY A 13 -6.51 7.35 -1.58
C GLY A 13 -5.13 7.36 -0.92
N LYS A 14 -4.55 6.19 -0.68
CA LYS A 14 -3.17 6.01 -0.18
C LYS A 14 -2.15 6.87 -0.92
N SER A 15 -2.19 6.87 -2.25
CA SER A 15 -1.26 7.66 -3.09
C SER A 15 -1.35 9.18 -2.86
N THR A 16 -2.51 9.70 -2.44
CA THR A 16 -2.67 11.13 -2.12
C THR A 16 -1.95 11.47 -0.81
N VAL A 17 -2.16 10.65 0.22
CA VAL A 17 -1.47 10.79 1.52
C VAL A 17 0.03 10.59 1.35
N LEU A 18 0.45 9.56 0.60
CA LEU A 18 1.86 9.28 0.33
C LEU A 18 2.57 10.46 -0.34
N ARG A 19 1.94 11.11 -1.34
CA ARG A 19 2.50 12.33 -1.94
C ARG A 19 2.71 13.45 -0.92
N GLY A 20 1.77 13.62 0.02
CA GLY A 20 1.92 14.58 1.11
C GLY A 20 3.10 14.26 2.04
N ILE A 21 3.27 12.99 2.42
CA ILE A 21 4.42 12.53 3.20
C ILE A 21 5.73 12.82 2.47
N VAL A 22 5.84 12.41 1.21
CA VAL A 22 7.05 12.62 0.39
C VAL A 22 7.35 14.12 0.20
N ALA A 23 6.32 14.95 0.01
CA ALA A 23 6.50 16.39 -0.11
C ALA A 23 7.04 17.03 1.17
N HIS A 24 6.65 16.51 2.35
CA HIS A 24 7.12 17.02 3.64
C HIS A 24 8.55 16.55 3.97
N PHE A 25 8.82 15.26 3.83
CA PHE A 25 10.09 14.67 4.28
C PHE A 25 11.21 14.74 3.23
N GLY A 26 10.88 14.83 1.94
CA GLY A 26 11.87 14.85 0.86
C GLY A 26 12.78 13.61 0.91
N LEU A 27 14.09 13.83 0.91
CA LEU A 27 15.09 12.76 0.95
C LEU A 27 15.18 12.02 2.30
N ARG A 28 14.46 12.46 3.32
CA ARG A 28 14.41 11.77 4.62
C ARG A 28 13.45 10.58 4.64
N VAL A 29 12.71 10.35 3.56
CA VAL A 29 11.78 9.22 3.45
C VAL A 29 12.05 8.40 2.20
N ALA A 30 12.18 7.09 2.37
CA ALA A 30 12.13 6.10 1.30
C ALA A 30 10.73 5.52 1.21
N VAL A 31 10.36 4.99 0.04
CA VAL A 31 9.04 4.38 -0.19
C VAL A 31 9.20 3.03 -0.85
N LEU A 32 8.56 2.01 -0.29
CA LEU A 32 8.30 0.73 -0.93
C LEU A 32 6.80 0.57 -1.17
N SER A 33 6.41 0.42 -2.43
CA SER A 33 5.03 0.05 -2.76
C SER A 33 4.88 -1.46 -2.82
N LEU A 34 3.86 -1.97 -2.14
CA LEU A 34 3.50 -3.38 -2.14
C LEU A 34 3.14 -3.88 -3.54
N ASP A 35 2.68 -2.97 -4.41
CA ASP A 35 2.35 -3.30 -5.79
C ASP A 35 3.55 -3.88 -6.57
N ASN A 36 4.79 -3.56 -6.18
CA ASN A 36 5.99 -4.10 -6.80
C ASN A 36 6.35 -5.53 -6.36
N TYR A 37 5.56 -6.12 -5.46
CA TYR A 37 5.76 -7.45 -4.90
C TYR A 37 4.65 -8.45 -5.27
N TYR A 38 3.79 -8.10 -6.24
CA TYR A 38 2.83 -9.07 -6.77
C TYR A 38 3.57 -10.24 -7.42
N ARG A 39 3.09 -11.45 -7.13
CA ARG A 39 3.54 -12.65 -7.81
C ARG A 39 3.15 -12.62 -9.28
N PRO A 40 3.83 -13.40 -10.15
CA PRO A 40 3.42 -13.56 -11.54
C PRO A 40 1.95 -13.95 -11.66
N LYS A 41 1.25 -13.44 -12.68
CA LYS A 41 -0.19 -13.67 -12.87
C LYS A 41 -0.56 -15.15 -12.91
N GLU A 42 0.31 -15.95 -13.47
CA GLU A 42 0.14 -17.40 -13.63
C GLU A 42 0.10 -18.15 -12.30
N GLU A 43 0.63 -17.54 -11.23
CA GLU A 43 0.65 -18.09 -9.87
C GLU A 43 -0.53 -17.61 -9.04
N LEU A 44 -1.32 -16.66 -9.53
CA LEU A 44 -2.41 -16.08 -8.77
C LEU A 44 -3.66 -16.96 -8.78
N PRO A 45 -4.41 -16.99 -7.67
CA PRO A 45 -5.66 -17.75 -7.60
C PRO A 45 -6.69 -17.19 -8.57
N VAL A 46 -7.51 -18.07 -9.12
CA VAL A 46 -8.69 -17.73 -9.91
C VAL A 46 -9.95 -18.08 -9.14
N ASP A 47 -11.01 -17.32 -9.32
CA ASP A 47 -12.29 -17.61 -8.72
C ASP A 47 -13.07 -18.68 -9.52
N GLU A 48 -14.29 -19.02 -9.07
CA GLU A 48 -15.16 -20.02 -9.70
C GLU A 48 -15.59 -19.66 -11.13
N ASN A 49 -15.49 -18.38 -11.52
CA ASN A 49 -15.78 -17.88 -12.86
C ASN A 49 -14.53 -17.76 -13.75
N GLY A 50 -13.36 -18.15 -13.23
CA GLY A 50 -12.07 -18.09 -13.95
C GLY A 50 -11.42 -16.72 -13.90
N GLU A 51 -11.92 -15.77 -13.09
CA GLU A 51 -11.35 -14.44 -12.95
C GLU A 51 -10.19 -14.45 -11.93
N THR A 52 -9.06 -13.86 -12.31
CA THR A 52 -7.89 -13.77 -11.43
C THR A 52 -8.19 -12.87 -10.23
N ASN A 53 -7.97 -13.41 -9.02
CA ASN A 53 -8.15 -12.65 -7.80
C ASN A 53 -6.82 -12.01 -7.33
N PHE A 54 -6.72 -10.70 -7.46
CA PHE A 54 -5.56 -9.89 -7.04
C PHE A 54 -5.69 -9.35 -5.61
N ASP A 55 -6.82 -9.58 -4.96
CA ASP A 55 -7.17 -8.94 -3.70
C ASP A 55 -7.10 -9.96 -2.53
N LEU A 56 -5.99 -10.71 -2.46
CA LEU A 56 -5.69 -11.66 -1.38
C LEU A 56 -4.26 -11.42 -0.85
N PRO A 57 -3.98 -11.66 0.45
CA PRO A 57 -2.62 -11.48 0.99
C PRO A 57 -1.56 -12.34 0.31
N GLU A 58 -1.87 -13.58 -0.07
CA GLU A 58 -0.95 -14.54 -0.68
C GLU A 58 -0.51 -14.19 -2.11
N VAL A 59 -1.16 -13.23 -2.77
CA VAL A 59 -0.72 -12.77 -4.09
C VAL A 59 0.53 -11.91 -4.01
N ILE A 60 0.93 -11.51 -2.79
CA ILE A 60 2.12 -10.71 -2.53
C ILE A 60 3.27 -11.61 -2.08
N ASP A 61 4.47 -11.37 -2.61
CA ASP A 61 5.70 -11.97 -2.09
C ASP A 61 6.17 -11.21 -0.84
N HIS A 62 5.55 -11.55 0.31
CA HIS A 62 5.91 -10.97 1.59
C HIS A 62 7.35 -11.29 2.02
N VAL A 63 7.93 -12.40 1.57
CA VAL A 63 9.31 -12.77 1.88
C VAL A 63 10.28 -11.81 1.19
N ALA A 64 10.05 -11.51 -0.09
CA ALA A 64 10.83 -10.51 -0.81
C ALA A 64 10.68 -9.11 -0.22
N LEU A 65 9.45 -8.70 0.15
CA LEU A 65 9.21 -7.42 0.82
C LEU A 65 10.03 -7.30 2.11
N VAL A 66 9.94 -8.27 3.01
CA VAL A 66 10.66 -8.28 4.30
C VAL A 66 12.16 -8.22 4.09
N ARG A 67 12.70 -9.05 3.18
CA ARG A 67 14.12 -9.01 2.80
C ARG A 67 14.55 -7.62 2.36
N ASP A 68 13.77 -6.94 1.52
CA ASP A 68 14.14 -5.63 0.99
C ASP A 68 14.01 -4.52 2.05
N VAL A 69 13.05 -4.63 2.99
CA VAL A 69 13.00 -3.77 4.18
C VAL A 69 14.27 -3.94 5.03
N ASP A 70 14.72 -5.18 5.26
CA ASP A 70 15.93 -5.46 6.04
C ASP A 70 17.19 -4.94 5.34
N ARG A 71 17.28 -5.04 4.01
CA ARG A 71 18.38 -4.47 3.23
C ARG A 71 18.45 -2.95 3.34
N LEU A 72 17.31 -2.28 3.23
CA LEU A 72 17.24 -0.82 3.43
C LEU A 72 17.65 -0.43 4.86
N ALA A 73 17.24 -1.22 5.86
CA ALA A 73 17.65 -1.01 7.25
C ALA A 73 19.16 -1.19 7.46
N ALA A 74 19.80 -2.08 6.68
CA ALA A 74 21.24 -2.28 6.65
C ALA A 74 22.01 -1.20 5.85
N GLY A 75 21.31 -0.22 5.25
CA GLY A 75 21.90 0.84 4.45
C GLY A 75 22.15 0.47 2.98
N GLU A 76 21.59 -0.65 2.52
CA GLU A 76 21.71 -1.10 1.14
C GLU A 76 20.65 -0.46 0.24
N VAL A 77 21.01 -0.26 -1.02
CA VAL A 77 20.04 0.14 -2.06
C VAL A 77 19.27 -1.10 -2.55
N VAL A 78 17.96 -0.95 -2.70
CA VAL A 78 17.09 -1.97 -3.28
C VAL A 78 16.69 -1.58 -4.69
N GLU A 79 16.78 -2.54 -5.61
CA GLU A 79 16.36 -2.39 -6.99
C GLU A 79 15.16 -3.31 -7.25
N LEU A 80 14.08 -2.73 -7.73
CA LEU A 80 12.80 -3.37 -8.02
C LEU A 80 12.39 -3.09 -9.46
N ARG A 81 11.30 -3.69 -9.87
CA ARG A 81 10.60 -3.34 -11.12
C ARG A 81 9.18 -2.91 -10.80
N THR A 82 8.69 -1.90 -11.52
CA THR A 82 7.29 -1.50 -11.39
C THR A 82 6.36 -2.63 -11.80
N TYR A 83 5.28 -2.80 -11.05
CA TYR A 83 4.20 -3.70 -11.45
C TYR A 83 3.36 -3.06 -12.55
N THR A 84 3.13 -3.79 -13.62
CA THR A 84 2.45 -3.27 -14.83
C THR A 84 0.96 -3.59 -14.88
N TYR A 85 0.41 -4.14 -13.81
CA TYR A 85 -1.00 -4.59 -13.75
C TYR A 85 -1.37 -5.54 -14.89
N ASN A 86 -0.40 -6.41 -15.31
CA ASN A 86 -0.52 -7.38 -16.41
C ASN A 86 -0.87 -6.73 -17.76
N ARG A 87 -0.41 -5.52 -17.99
CA ARG A 87 -0.50 -4.85 -19.30
C ARG A 87 0.74 -5.19 -20.12
N ASP A 88 0.62 -6.14 -21.03
CA ASP A 88 1.72 -6.64 -21.87
C ASP A 88 2.37 -5.54 -22.73
N VAL A 89 1.67 -4.43 -22.93
CA VAL A 89 2.17 -3.27 -23.69
C VAL A 89 3.07 -2.34 -22.88
N ILE A 90 3.15 -2.53 -21.54
CA ILE A 90 3.96 -1.69 -20.65
C ILE A 90 5.15 -2.51 -20.16
N ALA A 91 6.37 -2.10 -20.52
CA ALA A 91 7.57 -2.70 -19.96
C ALA A 91 7.75 -2.27 -18.49
N PRO A 92 8.07 -3.21 -17.57
CA PRO A 92 8.39 -2.86 -16.20
C PRO A 92 9.61 -1.94 -16.14
N GLU A 93 9.48 -0.80 -15.48
CA GLU A 93 10.58 0.12 -15.28
C GLU A 93 11.39 -0.22 -14.02
N PRO A 94 12.72 -0.02 -14.04
CA PRO A 94 13.54 -0.20 -12.86
C PRO A 94 13.23 0.90 -11.83
N VAL A 95 13.01 0.49 -10.58
CA VAL A 95 12.83 1.40 -9.43
C VAL A 95 14.00 1.18 -8.50
N ARG A 96 14.71 2.26 -8.16
CA ARG A 96 15.81 2.25 -7.20
C ARG A 96 15.38 2.96 -5.94
N VAL A 97 15.39 2.25 -4.82
CA VAL A 97 15.07 2.78 -3.50
C VAL A 97 16.36 2.86 -2.69
N ALA A 98 16.76 4.08 -2.34
CA ALA A 98 17.90 4.32 -1.46
C ALA A 98 17.44 4.32 0.01
N PRO A 99 18.28 3.88 0.95
CA PRO A 99 17.97 3.93 2.37
C PRO A 99 17.77 5.37 2.84
N ALA A 100 16.84 5.57 3.76
CA ALA A 100 16.53 6.85 4.39
C ALA A 100 16.21 6.65 5.88
N PRO A 101 16.21 7.70 6.71
CA PRO A 101 15.82 7.61 8.12
C PRO A 101 14.43 7.03 8.35
N LEU A 102 13.49 7.33 7.43
CA LEU A 102 12.12 6.83 7.44
C LEU A 102 11.87 5.96 6.20
N LEU A 103 11.16 4.87 6.37
CA LEU A 103 10.67 4.02 5.28
C LEU A 103 9.16 3.90 5.36
N VAL A 104 8.46 4.37 4.34
CA VAL A 104 7.02 4.10 4.17
C VAL A 104 6.87 2.86 3.31
N VAL A 105 6.22 1.83 3.86
CA VAL A 105 5.74 0.67 3.10
C VAL A 105 4.24 0.84 2.92
N GLU A 106 3.79 0.97 1.67
CA GLU A 106 2.38 1.23 1.38
C GLU A 106 1.73 0.12 0.58
N GLY A 107 0.45 -0.14 0.83
CA GLY A 107 -0.31 -1.12 0.08
C GLY A 107 -1.52 -1.64 0.84
N LEU A 108 -2.22 -2.62 0.24
CA LEU A 108 -3.40 -3.22 0.84
C LEU A 108 -3.03 -4.15 2.01
N PHE A 109 -2.05 -5.01 1.80
CA PHE A 109 -1.69 -6.14 2.67
C PHE A 109 -0.34 -5.97 3.36
N VAL A 110 0.10 -4.73 3.60
CA VAL A 110 1.40 -4.44 4.24
C VAL A 110 1.58 -5.19 5.56
N LEU A 111 0.53 -5.30 6.35
CA LEU A 111 0.54 -5.95 7.66
C LEU A 111 -0.03 -7.38 7.64
N ALA A 112 -0.10 -8.03 6.48
CA ALA A 112 -0.55 -9.42 6.40
C ALA A 112 0.46 -10.43 6.97
N SER A 113 1.78 -10.11 6.94
CA SER A 113 2.80 -10.94 7.58
C SER A 113 3.13 -10.45 8.99
N GLU A 114 3.36 -11.39 9.91
CA GLU A 114 3.80 -11.07 11.28
C GLU A 114 5.16 -10.35 11.29
N GLU A 115 6.03 -10.67 10.34
CA GLU A 115 7.33 -10.02 10.19
C GLU A 115 7.18 -8.53 9.94
N MET A 116 6.25 -8.12 9.06
CA MET A 116 5.98 -6.71 8.82
C MET A 116 5.28 -6.03 10.00
N GLN A 117 4.38 -6.75 10.68
CA GLN A 117 3.74 -6.24 11.91
C GLN A 117 4.78 -5.89 12.98
N ARG A 118 5.80 -6.74 13.17
CA ARG A 118 6.87 -6.49 14.15
C ARG A 118 7.81 -5.34 13.76
N ARG A 119 7.94 -5.04 12.46
CA ARG A 119 8.81 -3.96 11.95
C ARG A 119 8.14 -2.60 11.91
N ALA A 120 6.82 -2.54 11.91
CA ALA A 120 6.09 -1.29 11.82
C ALA A 120 6.21 -0.49 13.13
N ASP A 121 6.89 0.65 13.08
CA ASP A 121 6.97 1.63 14.19
C ASP A 121 5.73 2.52 14.25
N VAL A 122 5.08 2.74 13.10
CA VAL A 122 3.85 3.54 12.97
C VAL A 122 2.92 2.89 11.96
N ILE A 123 1.65 2.83 12.30
CA ILE A 123 0.57 2.35 11.41
C ILE A 123 -0.35 3.52 11.07
N GLY A 124 -0.32 3.94 9.79
CA GLY A 124 -1.25 4.90 9.22
C GLY A 124 -2.35 4.19 8.42
N TYR A 125 -3.61 4.39 8.80
CA TYR A 125 -4.76 3.82 8.10
C TYR A 125 -5.53 4.90 7.35
N ILE A 126 -5.70 4.74 6.04
CA ILE A 126 -6.47 5.67 5.22
C ILE A 126 -7.88 5.11 5.06
N ASP A 127 -8.85 5.87 5.56
CA ASP A 127 -10.27 5.55 5.53
C ASP A 127 -11.02 6.41 4.50
N ALA A 128 -12.02 5.82 3.86
CA ALA A 128 -12.99 6.52 3.05
C ALA A 128 -14.25 5.66 2.91
N PRO A 129 -15.44 6.27 2.76
CA PRO A 129 -16.69 5.54 2.57
C PRO A 129 -16.62 4.55 1.41
N VAL A 130 -17.28 3.41 1.57
CA VAL A 130 -17.22 2.28 0.62
C VAL A 130 -17.67 2.67 -0.78
N ASP A 131 -18.74 3.45 -0.88
CA ASP A 131 -19.29 3.97 -2.13
C ASP A 131 -18.34 4.94 -2.83
N VAL A 132 -17.68 5.81 -2.08
CA VAL A 132 -16.64 6.73 -2.56
C VAL A 132 -15.44 5.96 -3.12
N ARG A 133 -15.01 4.93 -2.41
CA ARG A 133 -13.90 4.06 -2.82
C ARG A 133 -14.23 3.32 -4.12
N LEU A 134 -15.43 2.75 -4.22
CA LEU A 134 -15.90 2.09 -5.44
C LEU A 134 -15.94 3.06 -6.62
N ALA A 135 -16.53 4.24 -6.45
CA ALA A 135 -16.58 5.25 -7.50
C ALA A 135 -15.19 5.69 -7.99
N ARG A 136 -14.23 5.86 -7.05
CA ARG A 136 -12.83 6.17 -7.38
C ARG A 136 -12.17 5.01 -8.14
N ARG A 137 -12.42 3.75 -7.75
CA ARG A 137 -11.88 2.57 -8.43
C ARG A 137 -12.44 2.43 -9.84
N ILE A 138 -13.75 2.57 -10.05
CA ILE A 138 -14.36 2.52 -11.37
C ILE A 138 -13.70 3.55 -12.30
N ARG A 139 -13.55 4.78 -11.85
CA ARG A 139 -12.92 5.83 -12.66
C ARG A 139 -11.46 5.51 -12.99
N ARG A 140 -10.67 5.10 -11.99
CA ARG A 140 -9.25 4.78 -12.17
C ARG A 140 -9.06 3.59 -13.09
N ASP A 141 -9.71 2.47 -12.79
CA ASP A 141 -9.48 1.21 -13.50
C ASP A 141 -10.03 1.27 -14.93
N GLY A 142 -11.09 2.06 -15.17
CA GLY A 142 -11.58 2.34 -16.51
C GLY A 142 -10.60 3.20 -17.33
N SER A 143 -10.03 4.27 -16.75
CA SER A 143 -9.14 5.17 -17.47
C SER A 143 -7.69 4.67 -17.60
N GLU A 144 -7.18 3.96 -16.58
CA GLU A 144 -5.76 3.60 -16.51
C GLU A 144 -5.49 2.13 -16.84
N ARG A 145 -6.47 1.24 -16.61
CA ARG A 145 -6.30 -0.21 -16.73
C ARG A 145 -7.16 -0.86 -17.83
N GLY A 146 -8.10 -0.10 -18.40
CA GLY A 146 -8.96 -0.56 -19.49
C GLY A 146 -10.09 -1.51 -19.08
N TYR A 147 -10.41 -1.60 -17.79
CA TYR A 147 -11.55 -2.38 -17.29
C TYR A 147 -12.87 -1.66 -17.56
N THR A 148 -13.90 -2.42 -17.89
CA THR A 148 -15.28 -1.93 -17.92
C THR A 148 -15.81 -1.71 -16.50
N GLU A 149 -16.86 -0.91 -16.36
CA GLU A 149 -17.51 -0.71 -15.05
C GLU A 149 -18.08 -2.03 -14.50
N GLU A 150 -18.59 -2.91 -15.38
CA GLU A 150 -19.15 -4.21 -14.99
C GLU A 150 -18.07 -5.13 -14.39
N GLU A 151 -16.89 -5.21 -15.02
CA GLU A 151 -15.74 -5.97 -14.52
C GLU A 151 -15.26 -5.42 -13.17
N VAL A 152 -15.18 -4.09 -13.02
CA VAL A 152 -14.77 -3.47 -11.76
C VAL A 152 -15.78 -3.76 -10.64
N ARG A 153 -17.09 -3.71 -10.95
CA ARG A 153 -18.15 -4.03 -9.96
C ARG A 153 -18.13 -5.50 -9.56
N TYR A 154 -17.90 -6.40 -10.52
CA TYR A 154 -17.70 -7.82 -10.23
C TYR A 154 -16.53 -8.05 -9.27
N GLN A 155 -15.34 -7.55 -9.63
CA GLN A 155 -14.16 -7.65 -8.77
C GLN A 155 -14.39 -7.02 -7.40
N TRP A 156 -15.08 -5.88 -7.35
CA TRP A 156 -15.41 -5.22 -6.08
C TRP A 156 -16.22 -6.11 -5.17
N GLN A 157 -17.26 -6.72 -5.70
CA GLN A 157 -18.18 -7.56 -4.92
C GLN A 157 -17.56 -8.88 -4.49
N HIS A 158 -16.81 -9.53 -5.38
CA HIS A 158 -16.36 -10.91 -5.19
C HIS A 158 -14.93 -11.01 -4.63
N HIS A 159 -14.08 -10.00 -4.87
CA HIS A 159 -12.68 -10.02 -4.44
C HIS A 159 -12.38 -8.92 -3.42
N VAL A 160 -12.59 -7.64 -3.80
CA VAL A 160 -12.13 -6.48 -3.00
C VAL A 160 -12.82 -6.39 -1.65
N ARG A 161 -14.17 -6.42 -1.63
CA ARG A 161 -14.92 -6.25 -0.38
C ARG A 161 -14.72 -7.39 0.61
N PRO A 162 -14.73 -8.67 0.19
CA PRO A 162 -14.36 -9.76 1.09
C PRO A 162 -12.96 -9.60 1.68
N ALA A 163 -11.97 -9.23 0.86
CA ALA A 163 -10.60 -9.02 1.30
C ALA A 163 -10.46 -7.81 2.24
N ASP A 164 -11.14 -6.70 1.97
CA ASP A 164 -11.19 -5.55 2.86
C ASP A 164 -11.65 -5.94 4.27
N ILE A 165 -12.80 -6.61 4.36
CA ILE A 165 -13.41 -7.01 5.64
C ILE A 165 -12.49 -7.97 6.40
N ALA A 166 -11.89 -8.92 5.69
CA ALA A 166 -11.09 -9.97 6.32
C ALA A 166 -9.69 -9.49 6.72
N HIS A 167 -9.04 -8.65 5.90
CA HIS A 167 -7.59 -8.42 6.00
C HIS A 167 -7.20 -6.96 6.20
N ILE A 168 -8.05 -5.98 5.85
CA ILE A 168 -7.68 -4.56 5.86
C ILE A 168 -8.42 -3.79 6.95
N GLU A 169 -9.76 -3.89 7.00
CA GLU A 169 -10.58 -3.18 7.99
C GLU A 169 -10.21 -3.47 9.46
N PRO A 170 -9.78 -4.68 9.84
CA PRO A 170 -9.36 -4.95 11.22
C PRO A 170 -8.19 -4.09 11.70
N TRP A 171 -7.36 -3.56 10.80
CA TRP A 171 -6.24 -2.69 11.13
C TRP A 171 -6.66 -1.26 11.49
N ARG A 172 -7.86 -0.84 11.11
CA ARG A 172 -8.37 0.50 11.43
C ARG A 172 -8.35 0.79 12.93
N SER A 173 -8.74 -0.18 13.76
CA SER A 173 -8.76 -0.03 15.22
C SER A 173 -7.39 -0.17 15.89
N LYS A 174 -6.38 -0.63 15.15
CA LYS A 174 -5.00 -0.83 15.62
C LYS A 174 -4.05 0.24 15.09
N ALA A 175 -4.52 1.12 14.22
CA ALA A 175 -3.71 2.18 13.63
C ALA A 175 -3.38 3.26 14.65
N ASP A 176 -2.14 3.77 14.61
CA ASP A 176 -1.72 4.94 15.38
C ASP A 176 -2.44 6.21 14.90
N VAL A 177 -2.66 6.31 13.59
CA VAL A 177 -3.38 7.42 12.97
C VAL A 177 -4.35 6.91 11.92
N VAL A 178 -5.62 7.31 12.04
CA VAL A 178 -6.65 7.09 11.00
C VAL A 178 -6.89 8.39 10.26
N ILE A 179 -6.72 8.37 8.94
CA ILE A 179 -6.89 9.53 8.06
C ILE A 179 -8.21 9.40 7.32
N ASP A 180 -9.17 10.27 7.62
CA ASP A 180 -10.42 10.37 6.85
C ASP A 180 -10.15 11.06 5.51
N ASN A 181 -10.03 10.29 4.46
CA ASN A 181 -9.80 10.79 3.11
C ASN A 181 -11.12 10.99 2.34
N HIS A 182 -12.14 11.49 3.02
CA HIS A 182 -13.39 11.92 2.39
C HIS A 182 -13.56 13.44 2.47
N HIS A 183 -13.25 14.05 3.62
CA HIS A 183 -13.47 15.48 3.86
C HIS A 183 -12.19 16.25 4.21
N HIS A 184 -11.42 15.80 5.20
CA HIS A 184 -10.30 16.56 5.81
C HIS A 184 -9.03 15.72 5.92
N TRP A 185 -8.60 15.11 4.81
CA TRP A 185 -7.42 14.25 4.82
C TRP A 185 -6.13 14.98 5.25
N GLN A 186 -6.08 16.30 5.07
CA GLN A 186 -4.92 17.11 5.43
C GLN A 186 -4.67 17.10 6.94
N ASP A 187 -5.72 17.15 7.76
CA ASP A 187 -5.60 17.14 9.21
C ASP A 187 -5.03 15.78 9.68
N GLY A 188 -5.54 14.69 9.12
CA GLY A 188 -5.04 13.36 9.40
C GLY A 188 -3.61 13.14 8.87
N LEU A 189 -3.26 13.72 7.72
CA LEU A 189 -1.89 13.72 7.22
C LEU A 189 -0.95 14.44 8.19
N GLN A 190 -1.35 15.61 8.71
CA GLN A 190 -0.55 16.37 9.65
C GLN A 190 -0.27 15.57 10.93
N LEU A 191 -1.29 14.89 11.48
CA LEU A 191 -1.12 13.99 12.64
C LEU A 191 -0.16 12.83 12.34
N LEU A 192 -0.25 12.24 11.14
CA LEU A 192 0.67 11.18 10.75
C LEU A 192 2.11 11.69 10.62
N ILE A 193 2.32 12.86 10.04
CA ILE A 193 3.63 13.51 9.94
C ILE A 193 4.22 13.75 11.32
N GLU A 194 3.46 14.32 12.26
CA GLU A 194 3.88 14.55 13.63
C GLU A 194 4.29 13.25 14.32
N ARG A 195 3.51 12.18 14.12
CA ARG A 195 3.83 10.87 14.68
C ARG A 195 5.13 10.29 14.09
N MET A 196 5.32 10.44 12.79
CA MET A 196 6.55 10.02 12.10
C MET A 196 7.77 10.79 12.60
N GLU A 197 7.66 12.10 12.83
CA GLU A 197 8.74 12.92 13.38
C GLU A 197 9.10 12.52 14.82
N GLN A 198 8.08 12.22 15.65
CA GLN A 198 8.30 11.74 17.02
C GLN A 198 9.12 10.45 17.05
N VAL A 199 8.77 9.44 16.23
CA VAL A 199 9.51 8.18 16.22
C VAL A 199 10.91 8.33 15.61
N ALA A 200 11.10 9.24 14.64
CA ALA A 200 12.41 9.53 14.07
C ALA A 200 13.39 10.14 15.09
N GLN A 201 12.90 10.92 16.06
CA GLN A 201 13.73 11.55 17.10
C GLN A 201 14.15 10.57 18.20
N GLN A 202 13.41 9.49 18.45
CA GLN A 202 13.69 8.52 19.51
C GLN A 202 14.98 7.69 19.29
N GLU A 203 15.57 7.69 18.09
CA GLU A 203 16.85 7.04 17.81
C GLU A 203 18.06 7.94 18.06
N SER A 204 17.87 9.23 18.32
CA SER A 204 18.96 10.21 18.49
C SER A 204 19.31 10.48 19.95
N ALA A 205 18.64 9.81 20.88
CA ALA A 205 18.87 9.89 22.33
C ALA A 205 19.45 8.57 22.87
#